data_7e5da98403c2af765681815a6c950587
#
_entry.id   7e5da98403c2af765681815a6c950587
#
_cell.length_a   1.000
_cell.length_b   1.000
_cell.length_c   1.000
_cell.angle_alpha   90.00
_cell.angle_beta   90.00
_cell.angle_gamma   90.00
#
_symmetry.space_group_name_H-M   'P 1'
#
loop_
_entity.id
_entity.type
_entity.pdbx_description
1 polymer ?
#
loop_
_entity_poly.entity_id
_entity_poly.type
_entity_poly.pdbx_seq_one_letter_code
_entity_poly.pdbx_strand_id
1 'polypeptide(L)' 'MSEEKVHVMAYSGNRGEETPRTLMLGGRRIEVVEIQESWIEEGVGDRTTRRFFKVKGSDGGIHKIFYDEKAAEWYYKQ' A
#
# COMPACT_ATOMS: atom_id res chain seq x y z
N MET A 1 8.86 15.19 -4.48
CA MET A 1 8.71 13.75 -4.65
C MET A 1 7.44 13.30 -4.00
N SER A 2 6.70 12.51 -4.71
CA SER A 2 5.37 12.13 -4.28
C SER A 2 5.29 10.73 -3.68
N GLU A 3 6.39 10.01 -3.64
CA GLU A 3 6.40 8.64 -3.13
C GLU A 3 7.47 8.49 -2.07
N GLU A 4 7.12 7.82 -0.99
CA GLU A 4 8.10 7.51 0.03
C GLU A 4 7.83 6.13 0.57
N LYS A 5 8.90 5.47 0.99
CA LYS A 5 8.83 4.13 1.53
C LYS A 5 8.07 4.15 2.85
N VAL A 6 7.16 3.22 3.01
CA VAL A 6 6.37 3.13 4.23
C VAL A 6 6.37 1.68 4.71
N HIS A 7 6.33 1.51 6.02
CA HIS A 7 6.24 0.18 6.60
C HIS A 7 4.78 -0.21 6.72
N VAL A 8 4.42 -1.34 6.14
CA VAL A 8 3.05 -1.82 6.14
C VAL A 8 3.04 -3.25 6.65
N MET A 9 2.14 -3.52 7.58
CA MET A 9 1.86 -4.88 7.99
C MET A 9 0.68 -5.34 7.15
N ALA A 10 0.89 -6.40 6.39
CA ALA A 10 -0.10 -6.86 5.43
C ALA A 10 -0.52 -8.27 5.76
N TYR A 11 -1.74 -8.58 5.39
CA TYR A 11 -2.25 -9.93 5.51
C TYR A 11 -2.01 -10.65 4.17
N SER A 12 -1.33 -11.79 4.23
CA SER A 12 -1.11 -12.61 3.05
C SER A 12 -2.18 -13.68 2.99
N GLY A 13 -2.97 -13.64 1.94
CA GLY A 13 -3.97 -14.66 1.73
C GLY A 13 -3.33 -15.91 1.15
N ASN A 14 -4.18 -16.87 0.80
CA ASN A 14 -3.74 -18.18 0.31
C ASN A 14 -2.95 -18.09 -0.99
N ARG A 15 -3.05 -17.01 -1.71
CA ARG A 15 -2.42 -16.89 -3.02
C ARG A 15 -1.31 -15.87 -3.03
N GLY A 16 -0.81 -15.51 -1.86
CA GLY A 16 0.25 -14.54 -1.79
C GLY A 16 -0.18 -13.12 -2.07
N GLU A 17 -1.47 -12.88 -2.19
CA GLU A 17 -1.96 -11.54 -2.35
C GLU A 17 -1.89 -10.82 -1.02
N GLU A 18 -1.31 -9.64 -1.02
CA GLU A 18 -1.13 -8.89 0.19
C GLU A 18 -2.19 -7.82 0.34
N THR A 19 -2.79 -7.77 1.51
CA THR A 19 -3.81 -6.77 1.82
C THR A 19 -3.32 -5.94 2.99
N PRO A 20 -3.21 -4.62 2.84
CA PRO A 20 -2.68 -3.79 3.91
C PRO A 20 -3.62 -3.76 5.10
N ARG A 21 -3.06 -3.91 6.30
CA ARG A 21 -3.84 -3.91 7.53
C ARG A 21 -3.42 -2.78 8.45
N THR A 22 -2.13 -2.46 8.48
CA THR A 22 -1.58 -1.45 9.38
C THR A 22 -0.49 -0.70 8.67
N LEU A 23 -0.49 0.61 8.80
CA LEU A 23 0.55 1.49 8.25
C LEU A 23 1.35 2.08 9.40
N MET A 24 2.66 2.16 9.21
CA MET A 24 3.53 2.90 10.12
C MET A 24 3.99 4.13 9.37
N LEU A 25 3.46 5.27 9.74
CA LEU A 25 3.71 6.50 9.01
C LEU A 25 4.24 7.54 9.98
N GLY A 26 5.50 7.95 9.80
CA GLY A 26 6.12 8.94 10.66
C GLY A 26 6.15 8.52 12.12
N GLY A 27 6.34 7.23 12.38
CA GLY A 27 6.36 6.73 13.75
C GLY A 27 4.98 6.49 14.34
N ARG A 28 3.93 6.75 13.58
CA ARG A 28 2.56 6.55 14.04
C ARG A 28 1.98 5.29 13.42
N ARG A 29 1.25 4.55 14.23
CA ARG A 29 0.58 3.36 13.77
C ARG A 29 -0.85 3.72 13.36
N ILE A 30 -1.20 3.39 12.13
CA ILE A 30 -2.53 3.67 11.59
C ILE A 30 -3.13 2.36 11.13
N GLU A 31 -4.29 2.00 11.69
CA GLU A 31 -4.98 0.79 11.27
C GLU A 31 -5.79 1.09 10.03
N VAL A 32 -5.85 0.13 9.11
CA VAL A 32 -6.70 0.26 7.93
C VAL A 32 -8.11 -0.15 8.34
N VAL A 33 -9.01 0.82 8.30
CA VAL A 33 -10.41 0.59 8.66
C VAL A 33 -11.18 0.07 7.47
N GLU A 34 -10.87 0.58 6.29
CA GLU A 34 -11.60 0.23 5.09
C GLU A 34 -10.71 0.39 3.87
N ILE A 35 -10.79 -0.54 2.95
CA ILE A 35 -10.14 -0.40 1.65
C ILE A 35 -11.19 0.13 0.70
N GLN A 36 -11.01 1.37 0.26
CA GLN A 36 -12.02 2.03 -0.57
C GLN A 36 -11.87 1.67 -2.04
N GLU A 37 -10.62 1.57 -2.51
CA GLU A 37 -10.34 1.22 -3.89
C GLU A 37 -9.05 0.44 -3.95
N SER A 38 -8.95 -0.43 -4.93
CA SER A 38 -7.69 -1.10 -5.21
C SER A 38 -7.61 -1.32 -6.72
N TRP A 39 -6.38 -1.19 -7.25
CA TRP A 39 -6.17 -1.41 -8.68
C TRP A 39 -4.72 -1.80 -8.88
N ILE A 40 -4.41 -2.25 -10.09
CA ILE A 40 -3.08 -2.70 -10.46
C ILE A 40 -2.60 -1.84 -11.60
N GLU A 41 -1.35 -1.39 -11.51
CA GLU A 41 -0.70 -0.67 -12.60
C GLU A 41 0.56 -1.42 -12.99
N GLU A 42 0.80 -1.50 -14.28
CA GLU A 42 2.01 -2.10 -14.80
C GLU A 42 2.87 -1.02 -15.44
N GLY A 43 4.16 -1.05 -15.11
CA GLY A 43 5.09 -0.11 -15.71
C GLY A 43 5.34 -0.44 -17.15
N VAL A 44 5.52 0.63 -17.96
CA VAL A 44 5.83 0.47 -19.36
C VAL A 44 7.32 0.21 -19.50
N GLY A 45 7.65 -0.89 -20.15
CA GLY A 45 9.04 -1.21 -20.45
C GLY A 45 9.75 -2.09 -19.46
N ASP A 46 9.47 -1.97 -18.17
CA ASP A 46 10.16 -2.75 -17.15
C ASP A 46 9.30 -3.84 -16.55
N ARG A 47 8.03 -3.89 -16.92
CA ARG A 47 7.08 -4.92 -16.45
C ARG A 47 6.95 -4.97 -14.94
N THR A 48 7.19 -3.86 -14.29
CA THR A 48 6.98 -3.77 -12.85
C THR A 48 5.49 -3.70 -12.58
N THR A 49 5.01 -4.55 -11.67
CA THR A 49 3.62 -4.55 -11.28
C THR A 49 3.49 -3.89 -9.93
N ARG A 50 2.59 -2.94 -9.81
CA ARG A 50 2.32 -2.24 -8.56
C ARG A 50 0.86 -2.39 -8.22
N ARG A 51 0.59 -2.75 -6.97
CA ARG A 51 -0.77 -2.92 -6.49
C ARG A 51 -1.10 -1.72 -5.63
N PHE A 52 -2.07 -0.94 -6.06
CA PHE A 52 -2.45 0.29 -5.39
C PHE A 52 -3.66 0.09 -4.51
N PHE A 53 -3.67 0.77 -3.38
CA PHE A 53 -4.79 0.73 -2.45
C PHE A 53 -5.08 2.14 -1.97
N LYS A 54 -6.36 2.49 -1.97
CA LYS A 54 -6.83 3.71 -1.35
C LYS A 54 -7.58 3.29 -0.10
N VAL A 55 -7.05 3.65 1.06
CA VAL A 55 -7.56 3.12 2.33
C VAL A 55 -7.98 4.25 3.25
N LYS A 56 -8.94 3.95 4.10
CA LYS A 56 -9.30 4.83 5.18
C LYS A 56 -8.61 4.34 6.44
N GLY A 57 -7.92 5.25 7.11
CA GLY A 57 -7.18 4.91 8.31
C GLY A 57 -7.95 5.20 9.58
N SER A 58 -7.48 4.62 10.68
CA SER A 58 -8.08 4.85 11.99
C SER A 58 -7.90 6.29 12.46
N ASP A 59 -7.02 7.03 11.79
CA ASP A 59 -6.83 8.45 12.07
C ASP A 59 -7.87 9.32 11.37
N GLY A 60 -8.79 8.71 10.64
CA GLY A 60 -9.80 9.44 9.89
C GLY A 60 -9.36 9.91 8.53
N GLY A 61 -8.12 9.67 8.17
CA GLY A 61 -7.58 10.13 6.89
C GLY A 61 -7.68 9.08 5.80
N ILE A 62 -7.58 9.56 4.56
CA ILE A 62 -7.55 8.69 3.40
C ILE A 62 -6.11 8.63 2.92
N HIS A 63 -5.61 7.43 2.73
CA HIS A 63 -4.22 7.22 2.37
C HIS A 63 -4.12 6.38 1.11
N LYS A 64 -3.20 6.76 0.22
CA LYS A 64 -2.90 5.98 -0.97
C LYS A 64 -1.55 5.33 -0.78
N ILE A 65 -1.52 4.02 -0.89
CA ILE A 65 -0.28 3.26 -0.76
C ILE A 65 -0.21 2.28 -1.90
N PHE A 66 0.99 1.81 -2.19
CA PHE A 66 1.12 0.75 -3.19
C PHE A 66 2.24 -0.20 -2.82
N TYR A 67 2.08 -1.41 -3.29
CA TYR A 67 3.05 -2.47 -3.13
C TYR A 67 3.74 -2.70 -4.46
N ASP A 68 5.06 -2.56 -4.48
CA ASP A 68 5.86 -2.79 -5.66
C ASP A 68 6.31 -4.24 -5.62
N GLU A 69 5.79 -5.06 -6.53
CA GLU A 69 6.06 -6.50 -6.49
C GLU A 69 7.51 -6.82 -6.80
N LYS A 70 8.16 -6.02 -7.62
CA LYS A 70 9.55 -6.26 -7.96
C LYS A 70 10.46 -5.96 -6.77
N ALA A 71 10.21 -4.86 -6.09
CA ALA A 71 11.00 -4.47 -4.93
C ALA A 71 10.56 -5.18 -3.65
N ALA A 72 9.35 -5.74 -3.66
CA ALA A 72 8.74 -6.35 -2.48
C ALA A 72 8.66 -5.36 -1.33
N GLU A 73 8.26 -4.13 -1.65
CA GLU A 73 8.19 -3.06 -0.66
C GLU A 73 6.95 -2.22 -0.87
N TRP A 74 6.54 -1.56 0.21
CA TRP A 74 5.38 -0.68 0.20
C TRP A 74 5.82 0.77 0.13
N TYR A 75 5.02 1.58 -0.54
CA TYR A 75 5.27 3.00 -0.69
C TYR A 75 4.01 3.79 -0.42
N TYR A 76 4.20 4.99 0.10
CA TYR A 76 3.12 5.94 0.35
C TYR A 76 3.10 6.94 -0.79
N LYS A 77 1.94 7.07 -1.43
CA LYS A 77 1.80 8.00 -2.55
C LYS A 77 1.08 9.24 -2.06
N GLN A 78 1.74 10.35 -2.20
CA GLN A 78 1.18 11.64 -1.79
C GLN A 78 0.46 12.33 -2.91
#